data_7b3d2d2186ff4dafcab6025f639975d0
#
_entry.id   7b3d2d2186ff4dafcab6025f639975d0
#
_cell.length_a   1.000
_cell.length_b   1.000
_cell.length_c   1.000
_cell.angle_alpha   90.00
_cell.angle_beta   90.00
_cell.angle_gamma   90.00
#
_symmetry.space_group_name_H-M   'P 1'
#
loop_
_entity.id
_entity.type
_entity.pdbx_description
1 polymer ?
#
loop_
_entity_poly.entity_id
_entity_poly.type
_entity_poly.pdbx_seq_one_letter_code
_entity_poly.pdbx_strand_id
1 'polypeptide(L)'
;MEKNFKQQLILIAVAATCLFFVLNISHLYTGVNAFLGMLSPIVLGLLLAFIFNVPMKHMEKQLEKIKVPKSFRRGIAILGVLFIFIVIVVAISWIIVPTLAKTVVQLGESFNYLMDFCVSWIQNSGWLQAADVERITGFINQSNIVSSVVSLLGGFTSNITGIFSNVFTILMAVFLMLNILGSKEQLQYLITRLLKVCISEKRFKLIRYIGEITLETYDKFLMGQLIEAMIIGSLVFITYSVFQLPYAAITGVLAAVLSFIPYIGPFSACMLGAVFIFTVSPIQALISIGVFYGLQLIEGNFIYPRVVGNSIGLPTVLTLAAALIGGNLFGILGLIFFTPLCAVIYHLVKELVVKREETLKLLDK
;
A
#
# COMPACT_ATOMS: atom_id res chain seq x y z
N MET A 1 -44.77 -30.74 34.19
CA MET A 1 -44.03 -29.71 34.96
C MET A 1 -42.50 -29.71 34.63
N GLU A 2 -41.87 -30.84 34.56
CA GLU A 2 -40.39 -30.90 34.31
C GLU A 2 -39.89 -30.27 32.98
N LYS A 3 -40.68 -30.38 31.91
CA LYS A 3 -40.28 -29.86 30.58
C LYS A 3 -40.22 -28.33 30.53
N ASN A 4 -41.17 -27.68 31.23
CA ASN A 4 -41.22 -26.22 31.35
C ASN A 4 -40.09 -25.68 32.24
N PHE A 5 -39.77 -26.42 33.31
CA PHE A 5 -38.66 -26.05 34.20
C PHE A 5 -37.30 -26.10 33.50
N LYS A 6 -37.03 -27.16 32.72
CA LYS A 6 -35.81 -27.27 31.91
C LYS A 6 -35.71 -26.15 30.88
N GLN A 7 -36.82 -25.78 30.22
CA GLN A 7 -36.82 -24.67 29.26
C GLN A 7 -36.53 -23.32 29.92
N GLN A 8 -37.10 -23.06 31.09
CA GLN A 8 -36.84 -21.85 31.87
C GLN A 8 -35.37 -21.77 32.32
N LEU A 9 -34.80 -22.89 32.76
CA LEU A 9 -33.40 -22.99 33.20
C LEU A 9 -32.41 -22.72 32.01
N ILE A 10 -32.72 -23.25 30.82
CA ILE A 10 -31.95 -22.97 29.60
C ILE A 10 -32.07 -21.47 29.23
N LEU A 11 -33.25 -20.88 29.34
CA LEU A 11 -33.48 -19.48 29.01
C LEU A 11 -32.72 -18.54 29.94
N ILE A 12 -32.71 -18.86 31.25
CA ILE A 12 -31.91 -18.14 32.26
C ILE A 12 -30.40 -18.30 31.98
N ALA A 13 -29.94 -19.50 31.67
CA ALA A 13 -28.54 -19.74 31.34
C ALA A 13 -28.11 -18.96 30.07
N VAL A 14 -28.92 -18.97 29.03
CA VAL A 14 -28.67 -18.18 27.81
C VAL A 14 -28.65 -16.69 28.11
N ALA A 15 -29.65 -16.19 28.88
CA ALA A 15 -29.70 -14.78 29.26
C ALA A 15 -28.48 -14.36 30.11
N ALA A 16 -28.08 -15.20 31.08
CA ALA A 16 -26.89 -14.95 31.90
C ALA A 16 -25.59 -14.96 31.06
N THR A 17 -25.50 -15.88 30.10
CA THR A 17 -24.35 -15.93 29.15
C THR A 17 -24.31 -14.70 28.27
N CYS A 18 -25.44 -14.28 27.70
CA CYS A 18 -25.53 -13.05 26.92
C CYS A 18 -25.15 -11.81 27.74
N LEU A 19 -25.66 -11.73 28.99
CA LEU A 19 -25.32 -10.64 29.90
C LEU A 19 -23.84 -10.60 30.25
N PHE A 20 -23.23 -11.77 30.50
CA PHE A 20 -21.80 -11.90 30.74
C PHE A 20 -20.98 -11.39 29.54
N PHE A 21 -21.36 -11.77 28.32
CA PHE A 21 -20.68 -11.28 27.09
C PHE A 21 -20.84 -9.77 26.92
N VAL A 22 -22.04 -9.22 27.15
CA VAL A 22 -22.30 -7.78 27.05
C VAL A 22 -21.50 -6.99 28.08
N LEU A 23 -21.46 -7.44 29.33
CA LEU A 23 -20.73 -6.78 30.43
C LEU A 23 -19.21 -6.86 30.22
N ASN A 24 -18.71 -7.91 29.59
CA ASN A 24 -17.27 -8.12 29.37
C ASN A 24 -16.83 -7.82 27.92
N ILE A 25 -17.66 -7.15 27.12
CA ILE A 25 -17.36 -6.91 25.69
C ILE A 25 -16.07 -6.12 25.49
N SER A 26 -15.76 -5.17 26.37
CA SER A 26 -14.51 -4.40 26.35
C SER A 26 -13.28 -5.27 26.64
N HIS A 27 -13.37 -6.18 27.61
CA HIS A 27 -12.29 -7.12 27.92
C HIS A 27 -12.09 -8.16 26.81
N LEU A 28 -13.19 -8.64 26.24
CA LEU A 28 -13.14 -9.54 25.07
C LEU A 28 -12.50 -8.83 23.86
N TYR A 29 -12.91 -7.60 23.59
CA TYR A 29 -12.34 -6.79 22.50
C TYR A 29 -10.84 -6.57 22.71
N THR A 30 -10.44 -6.19 23.93
CA THR A 30 -9.01 -6.01 24.29
C THR A 30 -8.23 -7.32 24.15
N GLY A 31 -8.79 -8.45 24.62
CA GLY A 31 -8.20 -9.77 24.51
C GLY A 31 -8.03 -10.22 23.05
N VAL A 32 -9.06 -10.02 22.22
CA VAL A 32 -9.01 -10.32 20.78
C VAL A 32 -7.97 -9.45 20.09
N ASN A 33 -7.93 -8.14 20.38
CA ASN A 33 -6.92 -7.25 19.81
C ASN A 33 -5.50 -7.60 20.24
N ALA A 34 -5.29 -7.97 21.49
CA ALA A 34 -3.99 -8.44 21.98
C ALA A 34 -3.57 -9.72 21.24
N PHE A 35 -4.49 -10.68 21.08
CA PHE A 35 -4.21 -11.93 20.34
C PHE A 35 -3.89 -11.63 18.86
N LEU A 36 -4.68 -10.79 18.19
CA LEU A 36 -4.40 -10.37 16.81
C LEU A 36 -3.06 -9.61 16.71
N GLY A 37 -2.73 -8.80 17.72
CA GLY A 37 -1.43 -8.13 17.82
C GLY A 37 -0.26 -9.11 17.90
N MET A 38 -0.40 -10.22 18.63
CA MET A 38 0.62 -11.29 18.69
C MET A 38 0.82 -11.99 17.34
N LEU A 39 -0.21 -12.06 16.51
CA LEU A 39 -0.12 -12.61 15.16
C LEU A 39 0.48 -11.64 14.13
N SER A 40 0.58 -10.37 14.47
CA SER A 40 1.08 -9.31 13.57
C SER A 40 2.43 -9.67 12.92
N PRO A 41 3.49 -10.10 13.65
CA PRO A 41 4.77 -10.48 13.03
C PRO A 41 4.63 -11.65 12.06
N ILE A 42 3.71 -12.60 12.33
CA ILE A 42 3.50 -13.77 11.47
C ILE A 42 2.84 -13.33 10.15
N VAL A 43 1.80 -12.53 10.24
CA VAL A 43 1.10 -11.98 9.07
C VAL A 43 2.05 -11.12 8.25
N LEU A 44 2.78 -10.20 8.91
CA LEU A 44 3.80 -9.37 8.26
C LEU A 44 4.90 -10.21 7.59
N GLY A 45 5.43 -11.22 8.27
CA GLY A 45 6.46 -12.11 7.74
C GLY A 45 5.98 -12.88 6.52
N LEU A 46 4.73 -13.35 6.53
CA LEU A 46 4.11 -14.05 5.40
C LEU A 46 3.88 -13.10 4.21
N LEU A 47 3.40 -11.89 4.46
CA LEU A 47 3.21 -10.87 3.42
C LEU A 47 4.55 -10.44 2.81
N LEU A 48 5.57 -10.20 3.64
CA LEU A 48 6.92 -9.90 3.17
C LEU A 48 7.49 -11.07 2.36
N ALA A 49 7.37 -12.31 2.84
CA ALA A 49 7.81 -13.49 2.09
C ALA A 49 7.15 -13.56 0.72
N PHE A 50 5.89 -13.19 0.63
CA PHE A 50 5.15 -13.16 -0.62
C PHE A 50 5.68 -12.10 -1.58
N ILE A 51 5.90 -10.86 -1.11
CA ILE A 51 6.48 -9.76 -1.91
C ILE A 51 7.88 -10.14 -2.38
N PHE A 52 8.74 -10.57 -1.48
CA PHE A 52 10.14 -10.88 -1.79
C PHE A 52 10.32 -12.15 -2.63
N ASN A 53 9.34 -13.04 -2.66
CA ASN A 53 9.38 -14.24 -3.51
C ASN A 53 9.41 -13.90 -5.00
N VAL A 54 8.80 -12.79 -5.41
CA VAL A 54 8.73 -12.37 -6.83
C VAL A 54 10.12 -11.99 -7.37
N PRO A 55 10.85 -11.00 -6.81
CA PRO A 55 12.20 -10.68 -7.25
C PRO A 55 13.17 -11.83 -7.00
N MET A 56 12.99 -12.62 -5.93
CA MET A 56 13.81 -13.79 -5.64
C MET A 56 13.73 -14.84 -6.76
N LYS A 57 12.53 -15.18 -7.26
CA LYS A 57 12.37 -16.10 -8.40
C LYS A 57 13.13 -15.61 -9.64
N HIS A 58 13.10 -14.31 -9.92
CA HIS A 58 13.83 -13.74 -11.05
C HIS A 58 15.34 -13.85 -10.86
N MET A 59 15.83 -13.59 -9.66
CA MET A 59 17.24 -13.72 -9.30
C MET A 59 17.70 -15.18 -9.35
N GLU A 60 16.90 -16.13 -8.86
CA GLU A 60 17.16 -17.57 -8.99
C GLU A 60 17.31 -17.98 -10.46
N LYS A 61 16.43 -17.50 -11.35
CA LYS A 61 16.54 -17.77 -12.81
C LYS A 61 17.79 -17.18 -13.43
N GLN A 62 18.23 -15.99 -12.99
CA GLN A 62 19.49 -15.40 -13.48
C GLN A 62 20.71 -16.19 -12.98
N LEU A 63 20.72 -16.57 -11.70
CA LEU A 63 21.78 -17.42 -11.11
C LEU A 63 21.86 -18.80 -11.79
N GLU A 64 20.73 -19.31 -12.30
CA GLU A 64 20.68 -20.54 -13.09
C GLU A 64 21.45 -20.40 -14.42
N LYS A 65 21.26 -19.27 -15.11
CA LYS A 65 21.98 -18.97 -16.36
C LYS A 65 23.50 -18.90 -16.14
N ILE A 66 23.94 -18.43 -14.97
CA ILE A 66 25.36 -18.32 -14.58
C ILE A 66 25.91 -19.67 -14.02
N LYS A 67 25.10 -20.75 -14.04
CA LYS A 67 25.46 -22.10 -13.60
C LYS A 67 25.83 -22.22 -12.11
N VAL A 68 25.27 -21.36 -11.24
CA VAL A 68 25.45 -21.49 -9.79
C VAL A 68 24.85 -22.81 -9.29
N PRO A 69 25.54 -23.58 -8.40
CA PRO A 69 25.02 -24.82 -7.85
C PRO A 69 23.66 -24.66 -7.16
N LYS A 70 22.73 -25.60 -7.36
CA LYS A 70 21.37 -25.55 -6.82
C LYS A 70 21.33 -25.30 -5.30
N SER A 71 22.28 -25.86 -4.56
CA SER A 71 22.38 -25.76 -3.10
C SER A 71 22.60 -24.33 -2.61
N PHE A 72 23.37 -23.52 -3.35
CA PHE A 72 23.69 -22.13 -2.98
C PHE A 72 22.80 -21.08 -3.64
N ARG A 73 22.15 -21.43 -4.77
CA ARG A 73 21.37 -20.54 -5.60
C ARG A 73 20.31 -19.77 -4.81
N ARG A 74 19.60 -20.50 -3.95
CA ARG A 74 18.51 -19.93 -3.16
C ARG A 74 19.01 -18.99 -2.06
N GLY A 75 20.02 -19.39 -1.30
CA GLY A 75 20.63 -18.54 -0.29
C GLY A 75 21.17 -17.24 -0.87
N ILE A 76 21.88 -17.35 -2.01
CA ILE A 76 22.40 -16.17 -2.73
C ILE A 76 21.25 -15.28 -3.24
N ALA A 77 20.16 -15.85 -3.76
CA ALA A 77 19.02 -15.09 -4.22
C ALA A 77 18.33 -14.34 -3.08
N ILE A 78 18.09 -14.98 -1.94
CA ILE A 78 17.50 -14.37 -0.74
C ILE A 78 18.36 -13.23 -0.24
N LEU A 79 19.68 -13.48 -0.04
CA LEU A 79 20.62 -12.48 0.46
C LEU A 79 20.78 -11.33 -0.52
N GLY A 80 20.82 -11.62 -1.82
CA GLY A 80 20.93 -10.58 -2.85
C GLY A 80 19.70 -9.67 -2.92
N VAL A 81 18.48 -10.22 -2.89
CA VAL A 81 17.26 -9.43 -2.88
C VAL A 81 17.14 -8.61 -1.59
N LEU A 82 17.49 -9.21 -0.45
CA LEU A 82 17.48 -8.50 0.83
C LEU A 82 18.51 -7.37 0.83
N PHE A 83 19.72 -7.61 0.31
CA PHE A 83 20.77 -6.60 0.18
C PHE A 83 20.32 -5.43 -0.69
N ILE A 84 19.76 -5.71 -1.88
CA ILE A 84 19.21 -4.68 -2.78
C ILE A 84 18.13 -3.87 -2.06
N PHE A 85 17.22 -4.54 -1.34
CA PHE A 85 16.16 -3.87 -0.59
C PHE A 85 16.71 -2.95 0.50
N ILE A 86 17.67 -3.42 1.29
CA ILE A 86 18.33 -2.62 2.33
C ILE A 86 19.02 -1.40 1.70
N VAL A 87 19.75 -1.59 0.60
CA VAL A 87 20.42 -0.49 -0.11
C VAL A 87 19.40 0.55 -0.58
N ILE A 88 18.27 0.11 -1.15
CA ILE A 88 17.19 1.00 -1.58
C ILE A 88 16.62 1.77 -0.39
N VAL A 89 16.28 1.10 0.71
CA VAL A 89 15.72 1.74 1.91
C VAL A 89 16.70 2.75 2.52
N VAL A 90 17.99 2.40 2.61
CA VAL A 90 19.02 3.30 3.13
C VAL A 90 19.20 4.52 2.21
N ALA A 91 19.25 4.32 0.89
CA ALA A 91 19.38 5.40 -0.08
C ALA A 91 18.16 6.35 -0.02
N ILE A 92 16.94 5.79 0.02
CA ILE A 92 15.70 6.56 0.16
C ILE A 92 15.71 7.35 1.48
N SER A 93 16.05 6.71 2.59
CA SER A 93 16.08 7.36 3.90
C SER A 93 17.12 8.49 3.94
N TRP A 94 18.29 8.28 3.36
CA TRP A 94 19.34 9.31 3.30
C TRP A 94 18.92 10.53 2.51
N ILE A 95 18.13 10.35 1.46
CA ILE A 95 17.66 11.46 0.60
C ILE A 95 16.44 12.15 1.24
N ILE A 96 15.47 11.40 1.72
CA ILE A 96 14.16 11.92 2.17
C ILE A 96 14.25 12.54 3.56
N VAL A 97 14.88 11.88 4.54
CA VAL A 97 14.85 12.32 5.94
C VAL A 97 15.44 13.72 6.14
N PRO A 98 16.67 14.05 5.65
CA PRO A 98 17.21 15.39 5.81
C PRO A 98 16.40 16.45 5.06
N THR A 99 15.78 16.10 3.94
CA THR A 99 14.96 17.05 3.18
C THR A 99 13.64 17.33 3.90
N LEU A 100 12.99 16.32 4.46
CA LEU A 100 11.80 16.53 5.30
C LEU A 100 12.11 17.47 6.47
N ALA A 101 13.21 17.24 7.17
CA ALA A 101 13.60 18.08 8.31
C ALA A 101 13.80 19.55 7.90
N LYS A 102 14.48 19.79 6.78
CA LYS A 102 14.68 21.16 6.24
C LYS A 102 13.37 21.78 5.78
N THR A 103 12.53 21.02 5.08
CA THR A 103 11.25 21.49 4.54
C THR A 103 10.31 21.95 5.65
N VAL A 104 10.24 21.24 6.76
CA VAL A 104 9.40 21.64 7.93
C VAL A 104 9.80 23.02 8.44
N VAL A 105 11.09 23.30 8.54
CA VAL A 105 11.60 24.61 9.00
C VAL A 105 11.29 25.71 7.97
N GLN A 106 11.52 25.45 6.69
CA GLN A 106 11.37 26.42 5.60
C GLN A 106 9.90 26.72 5.23
N LEU A 107 8.98 25.79 5.53
CA LEU A 107 7.55 25.97 5.19
C LEU A 107 6.94 27.21 5.85
N GLY A 108 7.28 27.49 7.10
CA GLY A 108 6.80 28.69 7.81
C GLY A 108 7.24 30.00 7.12
N GLU A 109 8.51 30.05 6.72
CA GLU A 109 9.07 31.23 6.04
C GLU A 109 8.46 31.40 4.63
N SER A 110 8.37 30.32 3.85
CA SER A 110 7.82 30.34 2.49
C SER A 110 6.34 30.67 2.48
N PHE A 111 5.59 30.23 3.48
CA PHE A 111 4.17 30.58 3.61
C PHE A 111 3.97 32.05 3.92
N ASN A 112 4.77 32.62 4.84
CA ASN A 112 4.73 34.06 5.14
C ASN A 112 5.08 34.87 3.91
N TYR A 113 6.13 34.49 3.17
CA TYR A 113 6.49 35.14 1.91
C TYR A 113 5.35 35.14 0.88
N LEU A 114 4.67 34.01 0.73
CA LEU A 114 3.54 33.90 -0.21
C LEU A 114 2.35 34.75 0.25
N MET A 115 2.11 34.82 1.53
CA MET A 115 1.09 35.66 2.11
C MET A 115 1.37 37.15 1.86
N ASP A 116 2.59 37.60 2.11
CA ASP A 116 3.02 38.97 1.86
C ASP A 116 2.92 39.31 0.37
N PHE A 117 3.30 38.36 -0.51
CA PHE A 117 3.15 38.51 -1.96
C PHE A 117 1.68 38.62 -2.37
N CYS A 118 0.81 37.74 -1.90
CA CYS A 118 -0.62 37.78 -2.21
C CYS A 118 -1.26 39.08 -1.70
N VAL A 119 -0.95 39.49 -0.48
CA VAL A 119 -1.47 40.74 0.10
C VAL A 119 -1.00 41.96 -0.70
N SER A 120 0.28 42.02 -1.04
CA SER A 120 0.83 43.14 -1.83
C SER A 120 0.27 43.15 -3.24
N TRP A 121 0.07 41.98 -3.86
CA TRP A 121 -0.55 41.90 -5.20
C TRP A 121 -2.01 42.35 -5.19
N ILE A 122 -2.79 41.93 -4.19
CA ILE A 122 -4.21 42.33 -4.02
C ILE A 122 -4.31 43.83 -3.75
N GLN A 123 -3.45 44.39 -2.89
CA GLN A 123 -3.41 45.82 -2.61
C GLN A 123 -3.06 46.63 -3.85
N ASN A 124 -2.10 46.16 -4.65
CA ASN A 124 -1.69 46.86 -5.87
C ASN A 124 -2.70 46.71 -7.03
N SER A 125 -3.50 45.66 -7.04
CA SER A 125 -4.49 45.42 -8.10
C SER A 125 -5.74 46.28 -7.99
N GLY A 126 -5.99 46.89 -6.82
CA GLY A 126 -7.18 47.76 -6.60
C GLY A 126 -8.53 47.03 -6.59
N TRP A 127 -8.52 45.69 -6.63
CA TRP A 127 -9.74 44.88 -6.76
C TRP A 127 -10.50 44.71 -5.43
N LEU A 128 -9.81 44.88 -4.30
CA LEU A 128 -10.38 44.71 -2.96
C LEU A 128 -10.10 45.95 -2.10
N GLN A 129 -11.02 46.27 -1.21
CA GLN A 129 -10.83 47.32 -0.20
C GLN A 129 -9.91 46.83 0.92
N ALA A 130 -9.20 47.76 1.57
CA ALA A 130 -8.26 47.43 2.65
C ALA A 130 -8.90 46.59 3.78
N ALA A 131 -10.19 46.82 4.08
CA ALA A 131 -10.95 46.04 5.06
C ALA A 131 -11.15 44.56 4.66
N ASP A 132 -11.24 44.26 3.37
CA ASP A 132 -11.40 42.88 2.88
C ASP A 132 -10.05 42.13 2.91
N VAL A 133 -8.96 42.86 2.62
CA VAL A 133 -7.58 42.31 2.77
C VAL A 133 -7.30 41.94 4.22
N GLU A 134 -7.70 42.78 5.17
CA GLU A 134 -7.51 42.54 6.61
C GLU A 134 -8.33 41.32 7.10
N ARG A 135 -9.55 41.13 6.57
CA ARG A 135 -10.36 39.93 6.83
C ARG A 135 -9.74 38.67 6.25
N ILE A 136 -9.22 38.72 5.03
CA ILE A 136 -8.57 37.57 4.38
C ILE A 136 -7.29 37.19 5.13
N THR A 137 -6.45 38.15 5.49
CA THR A 137 -5.24 37.90 6.29
C THR A 137 -5.57 37.38 7.68
N GLY A 138 -6.60 37.93 8.33
CA GLY A 138 -7.11 37.45 9.62
C GLY A 138 -7.61 36.01 9.53
N PHE A 139 -8.39 35.67 8.49
CA PHE A 139 -8.89 34.30 8.27
C PHE A 139 -7.73 33.29 8.02
N ILE A 140 -6.73 33.67 7.24
CA ILE A 140 -5.60 32.79 6.92
C ILE A 140 -4.70 32.61 8.14
N ASN A 141 -4.41 33.65 8.89
CA ASN A 141 -3.64 33.55 10.16
C ASN A 141 -4.39 32.73 11.21
N GLN A 142 -5.72 32.74 11.19
CA GLN A 142 -6.56 31.95 12.09
C GLN A 142 -6.73 30.50 11.63
N SER A 143 -6.52 30.21 10.35
CA SER A 143 -6.79 28.90 9.75
C SER A 143 -5.73 27.82 10.03
N ASN A 144 -4.66 28.11 10.74
CA ASN A 144 -3.61 27.15 11.10
C ASN A 144 -3.11 26.26 9.94
N ILE A 145 -3.11 26.79 8.70
CA ILE A 145 -2.74 26.01 7.50
C ILE A 145 -1.31 25.48 7.64
N VAL A 146 -0.38 26.31 8.11
CA VAL A 146 1.02 25.91 8.34
C VAL A 146 1.09 24.78 9.37
N SER A 147 0.36 24.90 10.50
CA SER A 147 0.34 23.85 11.51
C SER A 147 -0.30 22.56 11.00
N SER A 148 -1.30 22.65 10.12
CA SER A 148 -1.90 21.48 9.47
C SER A 148 -0.93 20.78 8.52
N VAL A 149 -0.20 21.52 7.69
CA VAL A 149 0.84 20.95 6.82
C VAL A 149 2.01 20.38 7.65
N VAL A 150 2.46 21.10 8.68
CA VAL A 150 3.49 20.61 9.61
C VAL A 150 3.01 19.36 10.35
N SER A 151 1.75 19.28 10.75
CA SER A 151 1.18 18.09 11.39
C SER A 151 1.07 16.90 10.43
N LEU A 152 0.75 17.13 9.17
CA LEU A 152 0.78 16.09 8.12
C LEU A 152 2.21 15.56 7.93
N LEU A 153 3.20 16.45 7.78
CA LEU A 153 4.61 16.05 7.66
C LEU A 153 5.11 15.40 8.96
N GLY A 154 4.71 15.91 10.12
CA GLY A 154 4.95 15.32 11.43
C GLY A 154 4.31 13.94 11.57
N GLY A 155 3.13 13.73 11.00
CA GLY A 155 2.49 12.41 10.87
C GLY A 155 3.32 11.43 10.05
N PHE A 156 3.93 11.87 8.96
CA PHE A 156 4.88 11.03 8.19
C PHE A 156 6.12 10.67 9.02
N THR A 157 6.71 11.63 9.71
CA THR A 157 7.89 11.37 10.55
C THR A 157 7.54 10.49 11.77
N SER A 158 6.38 10.70 12.40
CA SER A 158 5.92 9.86 13.52
C SER A 158 5.58 8.45 13.09
N ASN A 159 5.05 8.26 11.89
CA ASN A 159 4.85 6.93 11.32
C ASN A 159 6.18 6.23 11.03
N ILE A 160 7.19 6.94 10.55
CA ILE A 160 8.54 6.40 10.36
C ILE A 160 9.15 6.03 11.72
N THR A 161 9.06 6.89 12.75
CA THR A 161 9.54 6.57 14.10
C THR A 161 8.73 5.48 14.77
N GLY A 162 7.42 5.39 14.50
CA GLY A 162 6.55 4.30 14.90
C GLY A 162 6.97 2.94 14.32
N ILE A 163 7.50 2.92 13.10
CA ILE A 163 8.12 1.72 12.50
C ILE A 163 9.33 1.29 13.33
N PHE A 164 10.19 2.24 13.74
CA PHE A 164 11.35 1.94 14.59
C PHE A 164 10.96 1.52 16.00
N SER A 165 9.85 1.99 16.57
CA SER A 165 9.38 1.55 17.89
C SER A 165 8.92 0.09 17.90
N ASN A 166 8.54 -0.45 16.75
CA ASN A 166 8.16 -1.85 16.55
C ASN A 166 9.31 -2.72 16.01
N VAL A 167 10.57 -2.37 16.31
CA VAL A 167 11.77 -3.08 15.81
C VAL A 167 11.68 -4.59 16.05
N PHE A 168 11.19 -5.02 17.21
CA PHE A 168 11.02 -6.44 17.52
C PHE A 168 10.04 -7.12 16.54
N THR A 169 8.89 -6.49 16.26
CA THR A 169 7.89 -7.00 15.32
C THR A 169 8.46 -7.11 13.90
N ILE A 170 9.23 -6.11 13.48
CA ILE A 170 9.87 -6.10 12.16
C ILE A 170 10.95 -7.16 12.07
N LEU A 171 11.82 -7.28 13.08
CA LEU A 171 12.86 -8.33 13.13
C LEU A 171 12.23 -9.71 13.08
N MET A 172 11.17 -9.97 13.86
CA MET A 172 10.45 -11.23 13.82
C MET A 172 9.78 -11.49 12.46
N ALA A 173 9.20 -10.46 11.85
CA ALA A 173 8.60 -10.56 10.50
C ALA A 173 9.67 -10.89 9.44
N VAL A 174 10.82 -10.22 9.47
CA VAL A 174 11.96 -10.52 8.58
C VAL A 174 12.52 -11.92 8.82
N PHE A 175 12.68 -12.31 10.08
CA PHE A 175 13.11 -13.68 10.43
C PHE A 175 12.14 -14.74 9.88
N LEU A 176 10.83 -14.54 10.05
CA LEU A 176 9.80 -15.41 9.50
C LEU A 176 9.82 -15.41 7.97
N MET A 177 9.94 -14.23 7.34
CA MET A 177 10.09 -14.10 5.90
C MET A 177 11.24 -14.96 5.37
N LEU A 178 12.43 -14.86 5.99
CA LEU A 178 13.61 -15.62 5.57
C LEU A 178 13.39 -17.13 5.72
N ASN A 179 12.76 -17.56 6.82
CA ASN A 179 12.42 -18.97 7.05
C ASN A 179 11.39 -19.48 6.04
N ILE A 180 10.35 -18.72 5.75
CA ILE A 180 9.32 -19.06 4.76
C ILE A 180 9.95 -19.16 3.36
N LEU A 181 10.72 -18.16 2.96
CA LEU A 181 11.43 -18.16 1.69
C LEU A 181 12.44 -19.32 1.63
N GLY A 182 13.15 -19.60 2.72
CA GLY A 182 14.09 -20.70 2.85
C GLY A 182 13.46 -22.08 2.68
N SER A 183 12.24 -22.29 3.16
CA SER A 183 11.56 -23.58 3.24
C SER A 183 10.27 -23.67 2.42
N LYS A 184 10.06 -22.80 1.43
CA LYS A 184 8.78 -22.71 0.71
C LYS A 184 8.34 -24.03 0.06
N GLU A 185 9.26 -24.82 -0.50
CA GLU A 185 8.92 -26.10 -1.12
C GLU A 185 8.52 -27.14 -0.05
N GLN A 186 9.18 -27.13 1.11
CA GLN A 186 8.81 -28.02 2.21
C GLN A 186 7.45 -27.66 2.78
N LEU A 187 7.19 -26.35 2.96
CA LEU A 187 5.88 -25.86 3.40
C LEU A 187 4.78 -26.20 2.37
N GLN A 188 5.03 -25.98 1.10
CA GLN A 188 4.11 -26.32 0.03
C GLN A 188 3.83 -27.82 -0.03
N TYR A 189 4.86 -28.66 0.14
CA TYR A 189 4.70 -30.11 0.21
C TYR A 189 3.85 -30.53 1.42
N LEU A 190 4.14 -29.99 2.61
CA LEU A 190 3.40 -30.29 3.84
C LEU A 190 1.93 -29.88 3.72
N ILE A 191 1.66 -28.65 3.26
CA ILE A 191 0.29 -28.16 3.07
C ILE A 191 -0.45 -29.04 2.06
N THR A 192 0.18 -29.33 0.93
CA THR A 192 -0.42 -30.18 -0.12
C THR A 192 -0.74 -31.58 0.40
N ARG A 193 0.16 -32.17 1.20
CA ARG A 193 -0.03 -33.49 1.81
C ARG A 193 -1.16 -33.49 2.83
N LEU A 194 -1.20 -32.48 3.71
CA LEU A 194 -2.28 -32.31 4.69
C LEU A 194 -3.64 -32.15 4.00
N LEU A 195 -3.72 -31.27 2.98
CA LEU A 195 -4.95 -31.06 2.22
C LEU A 195 -5.43 -32.35 1.55
N LYS A 196 -4.53 -33.15 0.96
CA LYS A 196 -4.88 -34.41 0.32
C LYS A 196 -5.47 -35.44 1.30
N VAL A 197 -5.00 -35.44 2.55
CA VAL A 197 -5.47 -36.41 3.58
C VAL A 197 -6.77 -35.94 4.22
N CYS A 198 -6.90 -34.63 4.46
CA CYS A 198 -8.03 -34.07 5.23
C CYS A 198 -9.28 -33.79 4.39
N ILE A 199 -9.15 -33.69 3.05
CA ILE A 199 -10.23 -33.18 2.20
C ILE A 199 -10.49 -34.15 1.04
N SER A 200 -11.77 -34.20 0.59
CA SER A 200 -12.15 -35.00 -0.59
C SER A 200 -11.42 -34.53 -1.87
N GLU A 201 -11.21 -35.44 -2.79
CA GLU A 201 -10.45 -35.18 -4.03
C GLU A 201 -11.02 -34.02 -4.85
N LYS A 202 -12.36 -33.87 -4.91
CA LYS A 202 -13.02 -32.75 -5.59
C LYS A 202 -12.67 -31.40 -4.95
N ARG A 203 -12.71 -31.32 -3.59
CA ARG A 203 -12.37 -30.09 -2.86
C ARG A 203 -10.87 -29.80 -2.96
N PHE A 204 -10.04 -30.82 -2.94
CA PHE A 204 -8.58 -30.67 -3.11
C PHE A 204 -8.24 -30.04 -4.48
N LYS A 205 -8.84 -30.57 -5.58
CA LYS A 205 -8.65 -30.00 -6.91
C LYS A 205 -9.09 -28.53 -6.99
N LEU A 206 -10.21 -28.20 -6.35
CA LEU A 206 -10.72 -26.82 -6.30
C LEU A 206 -9.78 -25.89 -5.52
N ILE A 207 -9.35 -26.28 -4.31
CA ILE A 207 -8.44 -25.47 -3.48
C ILE A 207 -7.09 -25.27 -4.19
N ARG A 208 -6.58 -26.34 -4.84
CA ARG A 208 -5.35 -26.24 -5.60
C ARG A 208 -5.50 -25.26 -6.77
N TYR A 209 -6.58 -25.33 -7.52
CA TYR A 209 -6.89 -24.43 -8.63
C TYR A 209 -6.98 -22.96 -8.16
N ILE A 210 -7.73 -22.69 -7.08
CA ILE A 210 -7.80 -21.34 -6.48
C ILE A 210 -6.42 -20.87 -6.06
N GLY A 211 -5.61 -21.73 -5.44
CA GLY A 211 -4.24 -21.42 -5.03
C GLY A 211 -3.32 -21.06 -6.20
N GLU A 212 -3.39 -21.81 -7.30
CA GLU A 212 -2.63 -21.54 -8.52
C GLU A 212 -3.00 -20.18 -9.13
N ILE A 213 -4.30 -19.88 -9.27
CA ILE A 213 -4.79 -18.56 -9.74
C ILE A 213 -4.34 -17.44 -8.81
N THR A 214 -4.45 -17.65 -7.49
CA THR A 214 -4.04 -16.67 -6.51
C THR A 214 -2.56 -16.33 -6.67
N LEU A 215 -1.70 -17.33 -6.66
CA LEU A 215 -0.25 -17.16 -6.81
C LEU A 215 0.11 -16.45 -8.13
N GLU A 216 -0.53 -16.83 -9.23
CA GLU A 216 -0.29 -16.24 -10.55
C GLU A 216 -0.73 -14.76 -10.60
N THR A 217 -1.93 -14.47 -10.08
CA THR A 217 -2.47 -13.10 -10.04
C THR A 217 -1.59 -12.17 -9.22
N TYR A 218 -1.17 -12.62 -8.05
CA TYR A 218 -0.29 -11.83 -7.18
C TYR A 218 1.12 -11.65 -7.78
N ASP A 219 1.72 -12.72 -8.35
CA ASP A 219 3.03 -12.61 -9.02
C ASP A 219 2.98 -11.55 -10.15
N LYS A 220 1.94 -11.60 -10.99
CA LYS A 220 1.75 -10.63 -12.08
C LYS A 220 1.51 -9.22 -11.55
N PHE A 221 0.69 -9.06 -10.52
CA PHE A 221 0.42 -7.77 -9.91
C PHE A 221 1.67 -7.14 -9.32
N LEU A 222 2.38 -7.86 -8.44
CA LEU A 222 3.57 -7.35 -7.78
C LEU A 222 4.69 -7.03 -8.79
N MET A 223 4.85 -7.86 -9.82
CA MET A 223 5.81 -7.58 -10.88
C MET A 223 5.42 -6.35 -11.70
N GLY A 224 4.14 -6.21 -12.02
CA GLY A 224 3.61 -5.02 -12.68
C GLY A 224 3.87 -3.75 -11.87
N GLN A 225 3.60 -3.80 -10.56
CA GLN A 225 3.83 -2.65 -9.65
C GLN A 225 5.32 -2.30 -9.52
N LEU A 226 6.22 -3.30 -9.48
CA LEU A 226 7.67 -3.04 -9.48
C LEU A 226 8.12 -2.33 -10.76
N ILE A 227 7.65 -2.79 -11.92
CA ILE A 227 7.98 -2.19 -13.22
C ILE A 227 7.39 -0.78 -13.32
N GLU A 228 6.13 -0.59 -12.92
CA GLU A 228 5.46 0.70 -12.88
C GLU A 228 6.21 1.69 -11.98
N ALA A 229 6.58 1.28 -10.76
CA ALA A 229 7.34 2.10 -9.82
C ALA A 229 8.66 2.62 -10.45
N MET A 230 9.38 1.75 -11.15
CA MET A 230 10.61 2.14 -11.84
C MET A 230 10.34 3.11 -12.99
N ILE A 231 9.30 2.88 -13.77
CA ILE A 231 8.94 3.74 -14.90
C ILE A 231 8.50 5.11 -14.41
N ILE A 232 7.52 5.18 -13.49
CA ILE A 232 6.97 6.46 -13.03
C ILE A 232 8.00 7.29 -12.27
N GLY A 233 8.80 6.64 -11.39
CA GLY A 233 9.88 7.31 -10.68
C GLY A 233 10.92 7.90 -11.60
N SER A 234 11.36 7.15 -12.62
CA SER A 234 12.30 7.63 -13.63
C SER A 234 11.69 8.73 -14.49
N LEU A 235 10.43 8.59 -14.89
CA LEU A 235 9.72 9.57 -15.71
C LEU A 235 9.57 10.91 -14.99
N VAL A 236 9.15 10.87 -13.72
CA VAL A 236 9.06 12.07 -12.88
C VAL A 236 10.45 12.71 -12.69
N PHE A 237 11.46 11.93 -12.35
CA PHE A 237 12.82 12.43 -12.17
C PHE A 237 13.33 13.12 -13.43
N ILE A 238 13.24 12.48 -14.60
CA ILE A 238 13.72 13.01 -15.88
C ILE A 238 12.95 14.28 -16.23
N THR A 239 11.61 14.25 -16.17
CA THR A 239 10.78 15.39 -16.54
C THR A 239 11.03 16.59 -15.63
N TYR A 240 11.08 16.38 -14.32
CA TYR A 240 11.37 17.45 -13.37
C TYR A 240 12.77 18.03 -13.56
N SER A 241 13.75 17.18 -13.91
CA SER A 241 15.12 17.63 -14.22
C SER A 241 15.16 18.47 -15.50
N VAL A 242 14.42 18.07 -16.54
CA VAL A 242 14.32 18.83 -17.81
C VAL A 242 13.65 20.20 -17.58
N PHE A 243 12.60 20.26 -16.76
CA PHE A 243 11.94 21.53 -16.39
C PHE A 243 12.70 22.30 -15.30
N GLN A 244 13.88 21.84 -14.88
CA GLN A 244 14.71 22.46 -13.85
C GLN A 244 13.97 22.70 -12.54
N LEU A 245 13.00 21.83 -12.21
CA LEU A 245 12.26 21.88 -10.97
C LEU A 245 13.14 21.38 -9.81
N PRO A 246 13.18 22.09 -8.68
CA PRO A 246 13.94 21.63 -7.52
C PRO A 246 13.37 20.31 -6.99
N TYR A 247 14.18 19.57 -6.25
CA TYR A 247 13.80 18.28 -5.65
C TYR A 247 13.36 17.19 -6.65
N ALA A 248 13.78 17.24 -7.92
CA ALA A 248 13.43 16.27 -8.94
C ALA A 248 13.73 14.81 -8.51
N ALA A 249 14.90 14.55 -7.93
CA ALA A 249 15.29 13.22 -7.47
C ALA A 249 14.38 12.71 -6.34
N ILE A 250 14.06 13.56 -5.37
CA ILE A 250 13.19 13.21 -4.24
C ILE A 250 11.77 12.93 -4.70
N THR A 251 11.21 13.81 -5.55
CA THR A 251 9.86 13.62 -6.08
C THR A 251 9.76 12.36 -6.93
N GLY A 252 10.80 12.06 -7.74
CA GLY A 252 10.88 10.81 -8.50
C GLY A 252 10.91 9.57 -7.60
N VAL A 253 11.72 9.60 -6.54
CA VAL A 253 11.76 8.50 -5.55
C VAL A 253 10.43 8.35 -4.81
N LEU A 254 9.80 9.45 -4.39
CA LEU A 254 8.49 9.42 -3.78
C LEU A 254 7.42 8.84 -4.73
N ALA A 255 7.44 9.26 -5.99
CA ALA A 255 6.55 8.73 -7.00
C ALA A 255 6.73 7.21 -7.17
N ALA A 256 7.97 6.72 -7.22
CA ALA A 256 8.27 5.29 -7.31
C ALA A 256 7.77 4.51 -6.09
N VAL A 257 8.08 4.98 -4.88
CA VAL A 257 7.73 4.27 -3.64
C VAL A 257 6.24 4.28 -3.39
N LEU A 258 5.59 5.43 -3.57
CA LEU A 258 4.17 5.58 -3.28
C LEU A 258 3.28 4.94 -4.37
N SER A 259 3.77 4.75 -5.60
CA SER A 259 3.00 4.10 -6.69
C SER A 259 2.55 2.68 -6.34
N PHE A 260 3.19 2.01 -5.37
CA PHE A 260 2.70 0.73 -4.84
C PHE A 260 1.28 0.81 -4.26
N ILE A 261 0.79 2.00 -3.95
CA ILE A 261 -0.56 2.25 -3.46
C ILE A 261 -1.37 2.88 -4.61
N PRO A 262 -2.22 2.11 -5.30
CA PRO A 262 -2.97 2.61 -6.45
C PRO A 262 -3.79 3.87 -6.10
N TYR A 263 -3.79 4.86 -6.97
CA TYR A 263 -4.48 6.16 -6.88
C TYR A 263 -3.98 7.08 -5.76
N ILE A 264 -3.87 6.60 -4.52
CA ILE A 264 -3.43 7.38 -3.36
C ILE A 264 -1.95 7.73 -3.48
N GLY A 265 -1.16 6.80 -3.98
CA GLY A 265 0.30 6.95 -4.11
C GLY A 265 0.71 8.11 -5.00
N PRO A 266 0.30 8.15 -6.26
CA PRO A 266 0.62 9.26 -7.16
C PRO A 266 0.15 10.62 -6.63
N PHE A 267 -1.08 10.68 -6.07
CA PHE A 267 -1.59 11.91 -5.47
C PHE A 267 -0.72 12.38 -4.30
N SER A 268 -0.35 11.46 -3.41
CA SER A 268 0.51 11.76 -2.26
C SER A 268 1.93 12.19 -2.70
N ALA A 269 2.49 11.55 -3.74
CA ALA A 269 3.79 11.92 -4.30
C ALA A 269 3.77 13.33 -4.90
N CYS A 270 2.71 13.67 -5.63
CA CYS A 270 2.50 15.00 -6.18
C CYS A 270 2.43 16.06 -5.07
N MET A 271 1.59 15.83 -4.07
CA MET A 271 1.42 16.76 -2.95
C MET A 271 2.70 16.97 -2.16
N LEU A 272 3.40 15.89 -1.80
CA LEU A 272 4.67 15.99 -1.08
C LEU A 272 5.76 16.66 -1.92
N GLY A 273 5.86 16.31 -3.20
CA GLY A 273 6.78 16.95 -4.14
C GLY A 273 6.51 18.45 -4.28
N ALA A 274 5.24 18.84 -4.44
CA ALA A 274 4.85 20.25 -4.52
C ALA A 274 5.16 21.01 -3.22
N VAL A 275 4.96 20.39 -2.05
CA VAL A 275 5.32 21.00 -0.75
C VAL A 275 6.82 21.24 -0.66
N PHE A 276 7.66 20.30 -1.10
CA PHE A 276 9.11 20.51 -1.13
C PHE A 276 9.50 21.64 -2.06
N ILE A 277 8.94 21.68 -3.29
CA ILE A 277 9.24 22.70 -4.28
C ILE A 277 8.75 24.08 -3.81
N PHE A 278 7.63 24.12 -3.11
CA PHE A 278 7.06 25.34 -2.56
C PHE A 278 8.02 26.08 -1.60
N THR A 279 8.86 25.36 -0.85
CA THR A 279 9.88 25.97 0.02
C THR A 279 10.96 26.73 -0.75
N VAL A 280 11.09 26.48 -2.06
CA VAL A 280 12.05 27.17 -2.92
C VAL A 280 11.34 28.25 -3.74
N SER A 281 10.23 27.90 -4.38
CA SER A 281 9.47 28.83 -5.21
C SER A 281 8.00 28.39 -5.32
N PRO A 282 7.05 29.20 -4.89
CA PRO A 282 5.61 28.92 -5.03
C PRO A 282 5.17 28.73 -6.47
N ILE A 283 5.76 29.49 -7.41
CA ILE A 283 5.44 29.40 -8.83
C ILE A 283 5.90 28.05 -9.40
N GLN A 284 7.11 27.62 -9.07
CA GLN A 284 7.61 26.32 -9.50
C GLN A 284 6.80 25.16 -8.88
N ALA A 285 6.25 25.33 -7.67
CA ALA A 285 5.36 24.34 -7.07
C ALA A 285 4.06 24.19 -7.89
N LEU A 286 3.45 25.27 -8.35
CA LEU A 286 2.28 25.21 -9.24
C LEU A 286 2.62 24.55 -10.59
N ILE A 287 3.76 24.91 -11.17
CA ILE A 287 4.24 24.27 -12.41
C ILE A 287 4.45 22.79 -12.18
N SER A 288 5.03 22.38 -11.05
CA SER A 288 5.29 20.97 -10.72
C SER A 288 4.01 20.16 -10.63
N ILE A 289 2.93 20.70 -10.07
CA ILE A 289 1.62 20.04 -10.02
C ILE A 289 1.08 19.84 -11.45
N GLY A 290 1.15 20.87 -12.30
CA GLY A 290 0.70 20.78 -13.71
C GLY A 290 1.50 19.74 -14.50
N VAL A 291 2.82 19.72 -14.35
CA VAL A 291 3.72 18.74 -14.97
C VAL A 291 3.42 17.34 -14.48
N PHE A 292 3.26 17.16 -13.15
CA PHE A 292 2.93 15.87 -12.57
C PHE A 292 1.58 15.35 -13.08
N TYR A 293 0.58 16.21 -13.15
CA TYR A 293 -0.73 15.84 -13.69
C TYR A 293 -0.64 15.41 -15.16
N GLY A 294 0.15 16.11 -15.98
CA GLY A 294 0.43 15.69 -17.35
C GLY A 294 1.08 14.31 -17.44
N LEU A 295 2.07 14.02 -16.56
CA LEU A 295 2.68 12.71 -16.45
C LEU A 295 1.67 11.66 -16.02
N GLN A 296 0.78 11.99 -15.09
CA GLN A 296 -0.25 11.09 -14.60
C GLN A 296 -1.27 10.73 -15.71
N LEU A 297 -1.58 11.65 -16.62
CA LEU A 297 -2.40 11.34 -17.79
C LEU A 297 -1.70 10.34 -18.73
N ILE A 298 -0.40 10.49 -18.92
CA ILE A 298 0.39 9.55 -19.74
C ILE A 298 0.45 8.18 -19.04
N GLU A 299 0.72 8.18 -17.75
CA GLU A 299 0.78 6.95 -16.94
C GLU A 299 -0.56 6.20 -16.97
N GLY A 300 -1.67 6.87 -16.62
CA GLY A 300 -2.99 6.25 -16.51
C GLY A 300 -3.55 5.75 -17.85
N ASN A 301 -3.25 6.42 -18.96
CA ASN A 301 -3.79 6.05 -20.27
C ASN A 301 -2.88 5.11 -21.07
N PHE A 302 -1.55 5.16 -20.87
CA PHE A 302 -0.61 4.41 -21.71
C PHE A 302 0.23 3.40 -20.92
N ILE A 303 0.75 3.77 -19.75
CA ILE A 303 1.69 2.93 -18.99
C ILE A 303 0.94 1.91 -18.15
N TYR A 304 0.05 2.38 -17.27
CA TYR A 304 -0.69 1.53 -16.34
C TYR A 304 -1.46 0.39 -17.04
N PRO A 305 -2.23 0.63 -18.11
CA PRO A 305 -2.95 -0.45 -18.78
C PRO A 305 -2.05 -1.53 -19.37
N ARG A 306 -0.84 -1.14 -19.83
CA ARG A 306 0.11 -2.09 -20.44
C ARG A 306 0.92 -2.86 -19.43
N VAL A 307 1.26 -2.25 -18.30
CA VAL A 307 2.15 -2.82 -17.28
C VAL A 307 1.37 -3.60 -16.24
N VAL A 308 0.31 -3.03 -15.70
CA VAL A 308 -0.47 -3.58 -14.58
C VAL A 308 -1.86 -4.02 -15.04
N GLY A 309 -2.59 -3.17 -15.76
CA GLY A 309 -4.02 -3.34 -16.05
C GLY A 309 -4.36 -4.63 -16.78
N ASN A 310 -3.60 -5.01 -17.83
CA ASN A 310 -3.82 -6.25 -18.56
C ASN A 310 -3.46 -7.51 -17.75
N SER A 311 -2.68 -7.36 -16.68
CA SER A 311 -2.20 -8.47 -15.86
C SER A 311 -3.25 -8.94 -14.84
N ILE A 312 -4.21 -8.06 -14.46
CA ILE A 312 -5.16 -8.32 -13.39
C ILE A 312 -6.59 -8.43 -13.91
N GLY A 313 -6.92 -7.71 -15.01
CA GLY A 313 -8.25 -7.71 -15.63
C GLY A 313 -9.38 -7.20 -14.72
N LEU A 314 -9.04 -6.44 -13.66
CA LEU A 314 -10.00 -5.91 -12.70
C LEU A 314 -10.51 -4.52 -13.16
N PRO A 315 -11.81 -4.26 -13.17
CA PRO A 315 -12.34 -2.93 -13.41
C PRO A 315 -11.83 -1.90 -12.39
N THR A 316 -11.55 -0.67 -12.85
CA THR A 316 -11.00 0.43 -12.04
C THR A 316 -11.79 0.68 -10.75
N VAL A 317 -13.12 0.65 -10.82
CA VAL A 317 -14.00 0.84 -9.65
C VAL A 317 -13.76 -0.22 -8.58
N LEU A 318 -13.57 -1.49 -8.98
CA LEU A 318 -13.29 -2.57 -8.05
C LEU A 318 -11.87 -2.47 -7.47
N THR A 319 -10.91 -1.97 -8.25
CA THR A 319 -9.55 -1.70 -7.75
C THR A 319 -9.58 -0.64 -6.65
N LEU A 320 -10.32 0.45 -6.87
CA LEU A 320 -10.47 1.52 -5.87
C LEU A 320 -11.20 1.01 -4.61
N ALA A 321 -12.30 0.27 -4.79
CA ALA A 321 -13.05 -0.31 -3.68
C ALA A 321 -12.17 -1.28 -2.86
N ALA A 322 -11.40 -2.15 -3.53
CA ALA A 322 -10.46 -3.06 -2.88
C ALA A 322 -9.41 -2.31 -2.07
N ALA A 323 -8.82 -1.26 -2.64
CA ALA A 323 -7.84 -0.43 -1.94
C ALA A 323 -8.45 0.26 -0.69
N LEU A 324 -9.65 0.85 -0.80
CA LEU A 324 -10.32 1.49 0.32
C LEU A 324 -10.68 0.50 1.44
N ILE A 325 -11.25 -0.65 1.09
CA ILE A 325 -11.60 -1.70 2.07
C ILE A 325 -10.32 -2.24 2.73
N GLY A 326 -9.32 -2.57 1.92
CA GLY A 326 -8.05 -3.09 2.42
C GLY A 326 -7.34 -2.10 3.31
N GLY A 327 -7.31 -0.83 2.91
CA GLY A 327 -6.71 0.26 3.67
C GLY A 327 -7.34 0.46 5.05
N ASN A 328 -8.67 0.38 5.13
CA ASN A 328 -9.39 0.47 6.40
C ASN A 328 -9.15 -0.74 7.32
N LEU A 329 -9.04 -1.95 6.75
CA LEU A 329 -8.90 -3.18 7.54
C LEU A 329 -7.46 -3.42 8.01
N PHE A 330 -6.47 -3.17 7.14
CA PHE A 330 -5.09 -3.57 7.37
C PHE A 330 -4.07 -2.46 7.06
N GLY A 331 -4.52 -1.20 6.92
CA GLY A 331 -3.65 -0.06 6.63
C GLY A 331 -2.93 -0.20 5.28
N ILE A 332 -1.68 0.24 5.22
CA ILE A 332 -0.86 0.26 3.97
C ILE A 332 -0.74 -1.14 3.36
N LEU A 333 -0.59 -2.18 4.17
CA LEU A 333 -0.53 -3.55 3.68
C LEU A 333 -1.84 -3.97 3.02
N GLY A 334 -2.97 -3.58 3.60
CA GLY A 334 -4.28 -3.83 2.99
C GLY A 334 -4.45 -3.15 1.64
N LEU A 335 -3.97 -1.91 1.48
CA LEU A 335 -3.98 -1.19 0.20
C LEU A 335 -3.28 -1.99 -0.92
N ILE A 336 -2.15 -2.63 -0.60
CA ILE A 336 -1.36 -3.39 -1.57
C ILE A 336 -1.98 -4.78 -1.83
N PHE A 337 -2.41 -5.48 -0.78
CA PHE A 337 -2.80 -6.89 -0.90
C PHE A 337 -4.26 -7.10 -1.30
N PHE A 338 -5.17 -6.18 -0.99
CA PHE A 338 -6.59 -6.35 -1.32
C PHE A 338 -6.89 -6.19 -2.81
N THR A 339 -6.13 -5.40 -3.53
CA THR A 339 -6.30 -5.25 -4.99
C THR A 339 -6.17 -6.57 -5.72
N PRO A 340 -5.07 -7.34 -5.62
CA PRO A 340 -4.98 -8.64 -6.26
C PRO A 340 -5.93 -9.69 -5.65
N LEU A 341 -6.28 -9.59 -4.35
CA LEU A 341 -7.29 -10.46 -3.76
C LEU A 341 -8.65 -10.26 -4.43
N CYS A 342 -9.06 -9.02 -4.63
CA CYS A 342 -10.29 -8.69 -5.34
C CYS A 342 -10.25 -9.18 -6.80
N ALA A 343 -9.09 -9.11 -7.46
CA ALA A 343 -8.90 -9.64 -8.80
C ALA A 343 -9.07 -11.16 -8.87
N VAL A 344 -8.56 -11.90 -7.91
CA VAL A 344 -8.78 -13.35 -7.79
C VAL A 344 -10.26 -13.66 -7.63
N ILE A 345 -10.94 -12.98 -6.71
CA ILE A 345 -12.39 -13.17 -6.48
C ILE A 345 -13.16 -12.86 -7.78
N TYR A 346 -12.87 -11.74 -8.41
CA TYR A 346 -13.50 -11.34 -9.67
C TYR A 346 -13.29 -12.37 -10.78
N HIS A 347 -12.07 -12.89 -10.92
CA HIS A 347 -11.75 -13.92 -11.91
C HIS A 347 -12.57 -15.19 -11.68
N LEU A 348 -12.62 -15.68 -10.44
CA LEU A 348 -13.39 -16.88 -10.07
C LEU A 348 -14.89 -16.69 -10.29
N VAL A 349 -15.45 -15.53 -9.92
CA VAL A 349 -16.86 -15.20 -10.14
C VAL A 349 -17.16 -15.14 -11.63
N LYS A 350 -16.34 -14.45 -12.42
CA LYS A 350 -16.50 -14.35 -13.87
C LYS A 350 -16.50 -15.73 -14.54
N GLU A 351 -15.59 -16.60 -14.13
CA GLU A 351 -15.52 -17.97 -14.65
C GLU A 351 -16.79 -18.77 -14.31
N LEU A 352 -17.30 -18.65 -13.08
CA LEU A 352 -18.55 -19.28 -12.67
C LEU A 352 -19.75 -18.78 -13.48
N VAL A 353 -19.83 -17.47 -13.73
CA VAL A 353 -20.90 -16.86 -14.55
C VAL A 353 -20.85 -17.39 -15.97
N VAL A 354 -19.69 -17.35 -16.62
CA VAL A 354 -19.53 -17.84 -18.01
C VAL A 354 -19.93 -19.33 -18.12
N LYS A 355 -19.45 -20.17 -17.21
CA LYS A 355 -19.84 -21.60 -17.19
C LYS A 355 -21.34 -21.79 -17.01
N ARG A 356 -21.99 -20.95 -16.21
CA ARG A 356 -23.43 -21.03 -15.99
C ARG A 356 -24.22 -20.59 -17.21
N GLU A 357 -23.78 -19.51 -17.87
CA GLU A 357 -24.40 -19.04 -19.13
C GLU A 357 -24.29 -20.07 -20.24
N GLU A 358 -23.13 -20.73 -20.39
CA GLU A 358 -22.97 -21.83 -21.37
C GLU A 358 -23.93 -22.98 -21.06
N THR A 359 -24.10 -23.36 -19.79
CA THR A 359 -25.01 -24.41 -19.37
C THR A 359 -26.48 -24.05 -19.70
N LEU A 360 -26.87 -22.79 -19.44
CA LEU A 360 -28.22 -22.31 -19.75
C LEU A 360 -28.49 -22.29 -21.26
N LYS A 361 -27.54 -21.81 -22.06
CA LYS A 361 -27.65 -21.86 -23.54
C LYS A 361 -27.76 -23.27 -24.13
N LEU A 362 -27.23 -24.27 -23.43
CA LEU A 362 -27.38 -25.68 -23.82
C LEU A 362 -28.75 -26.24 -23.42
N LEU A 363 -29.42 -25.70 -22.42
CA LEU A 363 -30.76 -26.10 -21.98
C LEU A 363 -31.88 -25.45 -22.81
N ASP A 364 -31.60 -24.29 -23.45
CA ASP A 364 -32.51 -23.55 -24.31
C ASP A 364 -32.50 -24.04 -25.78
N LYS A 365 -31.65 -24.99 -26.12
CA LYS A 365 -31.61 -25.71 -27.42
C LYS A 365 -32.22 -27.11 -27.34
#